data_f0cd60ca43b5728e862401a46d99b6d4
#
_entry.id   f0cd60ca43b5728e862401a46d99b6d4
#
_cell.length_a   1.000
_cell.length_b   1.000
_cell.length_c   1.000
_cell.angle_alpha   90.00
_cell.angle_beta   90.00
_cell.angle_gamma   90.00
#
_symmetry.space_group_name_H-M   'P 1'
#
loop_
_entity.id
_entity.type
_entity.pdbx_description
1 polymer ?
#
loop_
_entity_poly.entity_id
_entity_poly.type
_entity_poly.pdbx_seq_one_letter_code
_entity_poly.pdbx_strand_id
1 'polypeptide(L)'
;MMNKSILLMGTLLVSASVEIAAQKNSENPNIVFVLADDMGIGDLGCYGQKKIKTPNIDKLAEKGLLFTNHYSGSTVSAPSRCSLLTGKHTGHAYIRGNKGIKSEEGFFDLHLPSDEVTVAEILKRKGYATMCVGKWGLGGPHTTGSPVKKGFDYFFGYLSQGAAHRYYPEYLYENEDKVMLNKKVYSHFLIMEKGLDFIRKNAGHPFFAYFAITPPHADLDYPDLSQYEDAFPETPYINNKQKGFKTQMKPKAAYASMVSEIDKNVGQIIQLLKEKGILENTIIIFSSDNGVHCVGGHEPDFFDSNGPYRGYKRDLYEGG
;
A
#
# COMPACT_ATOMS: atom_id res chain seq x y z
N MET A 1 -9.09 -89.68 -4.74
CA MET A 1 -9.23 -88.63 -5.80
C MET A 1 -9.35 -87.33 -5.09
N MET A 2 -8.29 -86.50 -5.17
CA MET A 2 -8.22 -85.24 -4.40
C MET A 2 -8.55 -84.11 -5.39
N ASN A 3 -9.60 -83.35 -5.03
CA ASN A 3 -9.95 -82.12 -5.74
C ASN A 3 -9.24 -80.94 -5.09
N LYS A 4 -8.34 -80.29 -5.85
CA LYS A 4 -7.68 -79.04 -5.43
C LYS A 4 -8.48 -77.82 -5.94
N SER A 5 -9.14 -77.13 -5.05
CA SER A 5 -9.74 -75.82 -5.33
C SER A 5 -8.66 -74.73 -5.23
N ILE A 6 -8.38 -74.08 -6.31
CA ILE A 6 -7.48 -72.92 -6.36
C ILE A 6 -8.33 -71.69 -6.07
N LEU A 7 -8.03 -71.00 -4.98
CA LEU A 7 -8.61 -69.74 -4.60
C LEU A 7 -7.82 -68.63 -5.27
N LEU A 8 -8.42 -67.96 -6.24
CA LEU A 8 -7.80 -66.77 -6.94
C LEU A 8 -8.13 -65.52 -6.13
N MET A 9 -7.14 -64.98 -5.44
CA MET A 9 -7.24 -63.72 -4.72
C MET A 9 -6.90 -62.57 -5.68
N GLY A 10 -7.92 -61.90 -6.19
CA GLY A 10 -7.78 -60.72 -7.02
C GLY A 10 -7.48 -59.50 -6.17
N THR A 11 -6.26 -58.99 -6.25
CA THR A 11 -5.84 -57.71 -5.67
C THR A 11 -6.35 -56.57 -6.53
N LEU A 12 -7.33 -55.82 -6.10
CA LEU A 12 -7.78 -54.60 -6.71
C LEU A 12 -6.76 -53.48 -6.36
N LEU A 13 -5.93 -53.11 -7.29
CA LEU A 13 -5.10 -51.89 -7.23
C LEU A 13 -5.98 -50.70 -7.60
N VAL A 14 -6.43 -49.95 -6.57
CA VAL A 14 -7.04 -48.64 -6.77
C VAL A 14 -5.90 -47.66 -7.01
N SER A 15 -5.61 -47.31 -8.27
CA SER A 15 -4.74 -46.21 -8.63
C SER A 15 -5.50 -44.93 -8.40
N ALA A 16 -5.24 -44.25 -7.29
CA ALA A 16 -5.64 -42.87 -7.09
C ALA A 16 -4.74 -42.00 -7.97
N SER A 17 -5.23 -41.59 -9.14
CA SER A 17 -4.63 -40.53 -9.94
C SER A 17 -4.83 -39.23 -9.21
N VAL A 18 -3.78 -38.73 -8.53
CA VAL A 18 -3.69 -37.34 -8.11
C VAL A 18 -3.52 -36.53 -9.37
N GLU A 19 -4.59 -35.98 -9.89
CA GLU A 19 -4.51 -34.89 -10.86
C GLU A 19 -3.84 -33.70 -10.19
N ILE A 20 -2.53 -33.57 -10.35
CA ILE A 20 -1.82 -32.31 -10.16
C ILE A 20 -2.34 -31.44 -11.30
N ALA A 21 -3.35 -30.61 -11.00
CA ALA A 21 -3.73 -29.54 -11.90
C ALA A 21 -2.49 -28.65 -12.05
N ALA A 22 -1.76 -28.82 -13.15
CA ALA A 22 -0.70 -27.90 -13.53
C ALA A 22 -1.36 -26.54 -13.66
N GLN A 23 -1.09 -25.66 -12.70
CA GLN A 23 -1.57 -24.28 -12.72
C GLN A 23 -1.02 -23.68 -14.00
N LYS A 24 -1.92 -23.43 -14.97
CA LYS A 24 -1.59 -22.80 -16.23
C LYS A 24 -1.03 -21.42 -15.86
N ASN A 25 0.29 -21.24 -15.91
CA ASN A 25 0.89 -19.92 -15.77
C ASN A 25 0.18 -19.04 -16.76
N SER A 26 -0.63 -18.10 -16.27
CA SER A 26 -1.29 -17.14 -17.15
C SER A 26 -0.17 -16.33 -17.79
N GLU A 27 -0.26 -16.05 -19.08
CA GLU A 27 0.71 -15.19 -19.78
C GLU A 27 0.78 -13.79 -19.15
N ASN A 28 -0.21 -13.44 -18.35
CA ASN A 28 -0.36 -12.15 -17.67
C ASN A 28 -0.12 -12.31 -16.15
N PRO A 29 1.01 -11.82 -15.60
CA PRO A 29 1.29 -11.90 -14.17
C PRO A 29 0.32 -11.02 -13.36
N ASN A 30 0.01 -11.41 -12.13
CA ASN A 30 -0.61 -10.49 -11.17
C ASN A 30 0.35 -9.35 -10.85
N ILE A 31 -0.20 -8.21 -10.49
CA ILE A 31 0.58 -7.02 -10.10
C ILE A 31 0.08 -6.53 -8.75
N VAL A 32 0.98 -6.51 -7.77
CA VAL A 32 0.76 -5.90 -6.47
C VAL A 32 1.69 -4.70 -6.35
N PHE A 33 1.12 -3.51 -6.18
CA PHE A 33 1.87 -2.29 -5.95
C PHE A 33 1.56 -1.74 -4.57
N VAL A 34 2.55 -1.72 -3.68
CA VAL A 34 2.44 -1.13 -2.34
C VAL A 34 3.16 0.22 -2.35
N LEU A 35 2.41 1.29 -2.16
CA LEU A 35 2.91 2.66 -2.10
C LEU A 35 2.72 3.21 -0.69
N ALA A 36 3.82 3.41 0.04
CA ALA A 36 3.83 4.10 1.32
C ALA A 36 3.64 5.61 1.13
N ASP A 37 3.19 6.29 2.17
CA ASP A 37 2.96 7.74 2.18
C ASP A 37 4.02 8.43 3.04
N ASP A 38 4.87 9.26 2.41
CA ASP A 38 5.93 10.03 3.08
C ASP A 38 7.03 9.19 3.76
N MET A 39 7.41 8.06 3.22
CA MET A 39 8.46 7.19 3.75
C MET A 39 9.81 7.47 3.09
N GLY A 40 10.85 7.61 3.89
CA GLY A 40 12.20 7.79 3.38
C GLY A 40 12.86 6.47 2.93
N ILE A 41 13.79 6.55 1.98
CA ILE A 41 14.56 5.39 1.53
C ILE A 41 15.36 4.75 2.66
N GLY A 42 15.91 5.58 3.56
CA GLY A 42 16.69 5.14 4.72
C GLY A 42 15.87 4.51 5.84
N ASP A 43 14.55 4.43 5.73
CA ASP A 43 13.69 3.76 6.71
C ASP A 43 13.66 2.22 6.53
N LEU A 44 14.24 1.69 5.45
CA LEU A 44 14.26 0.27 5.11
C LEU A 44 15.62 -0.39 5.40
N GLY A 45 15.61 -1.60 5.96
CA GLY A 45 16.81 -2.38 6.27
C GLY A 45 17.66 -2.66 5.03
N CYS A 46 17.05 -2.96 3.89
CA CYS A 46 17.74 -3.17 2.61
C CYS A 46 18.48 -1.94 2.07
N TYR A 47 18.18 -0.74 2.58
CA TYR A 47 18.91 0.49 2.31
C TYR A 47 19.75 0.97 3.50
N GLY A 48 19.92 0.15 4.55
CA GLY A 48 20.86 0.41 5.64
C GLY A 48 20.24 0.78 6.98
N GLN A 49 18.92 0.80 7.13
CA GLN A 49 18.26 1.08 8.40
C GLN A 49 18.62 0.05 9.48
N LYS A 50 19.01 0.56 10.66
CA LYS A 50 19.44 -0.30 11.78
C LYS A 50 18.49 -0.23 12.99
N LYS A 51 17.76 0.86 13.14
CA LYS A 51 16.89 1.12 14.29
C LYS A 51 15.47 0.56 14.08
N ILE A 52 14.96 0.61 12.84
CA ILE A 52 13.66 0.07 12.45
C ILE A 52 13.85 -1.29 11.77
N LYS A 53 12.93 -2.23 11.99
CA LYS A 53 13.03 -3.58 11.43
C LYS A 53 12.03 -3.78 10.29
N THR A 54 12.55 -4.16 9.11
CA THR A 54 11.77 -4.39 7.89
C THR A 54 12.11 -5.72 7.19
N PRO A 55 12.10 -6.86 7.93
CA PRO A 55 12.64 -8.13 7.42
C PRO A 55 11.89 -8.71 6.22
N ASN A 56 10.61 -8.39 6.03
CA ASN A 56 9.83 -8.88 4.89
C ASN A 56 10.15 -8.11 3.61
N ILE A 57 10.28 -6.78 3.71
CA ILE A 57 10.71 -5.91 2.60
C ILE A 57 12.16 -6.19 2.25
N ASP A 58 13.02 -6.40 3.25
CA ASP A 58 14.44 -6.75 3.04
C ASP A 58 14.57 -8.06 2.25
N LYS A 59 13.77 -9.08 2.59
CA LYS A 59 13.71 -10.35 1.82
C LYS A 59 13.14 -10.18 0.41
N LEU A 60 12.18 -9.26 0.24
CA LEU A 60 11.65 -8.94 -1.09
C LEU A 60 12.76 -8.33 -1.95
N ALA A 61 13.55 -7.41 -1.41
CA ALA A 61 14.69 -6.80 -2.07
C ALA A 61 15.80 -7.82 -2.40
N GLU A 62 16.12 -8.72 -1.45
CA GLU A 62 17.11 -9.79 -1.64
C GLU A 62 16.75 -10.74 -2.80
N LYS A 63 15.46 -11.01 -2.99
CA LYS A 63 14.94 -11.92 -4.02
C LYS A 63 14.58 -11.24 -5.34
N GLY A 64 14.56 -9.91 -5.36
CA GLY A 64 14.10 -9.10 -6.46
C GLY A 64 15.15 -8.14 -6.98
N LEU A 65 14.68 -6.96 -7.38
CA LEU A 65 15.50 -5.86 -7.84
C LEU A 65 15.45 -4.70 -6.82
N LEU A 66 16.60 -4.29 -6.33
CA LEU A 66 16.75 -3.13 -5.49
C LEU A 66 17.13 -1.91 -6.34
N PHE A 67 16.24 -0.93 -6.44
CA PHE A 67 16.47 0.27 -7.23
C PHE A 67 17.23 1.31 -6.42
N THR A 68 18.39 1.74 -6.91
CA THR A 68 19.22 2.79 -6.30
C THR A 68 19.01 4.17 -6.89
N ASN A 69 18.37 4.24 -8.08
CA ASN A 69 18.10 5.49 -8.81
C ASN A 69 16.67 5.52 -9.34
N HIS A 70 15.69 5.31 -8.46
CA HIS A 70 14.28 5.45 -8.76
C HIS A 70 13.70 6.59 -7.92
N TYR A 71 13.11 7.57 -8.57
CA TYR A 71 12.58 8.77 -7.95
C TYR A 71 11.09 8.89 -8.17
N SER A 72 10.39 9.44 -7.17
CA SER A 72 8.97 9.77 -7.29
C SER A 72 8.74 10.88 -8.32
N GLY A 73 7.55 10.96 -8.88
CA GLY A 73 7.22 11.97 -9.88
C GLY A 73 7.15 13.40 -9.33
N SER A 74 7.10 13.57 -8.01
CA SER A 74 7.06 14.86 -7.33
C SER A 74 7.35 14.70 -5.85
N THR A 75 7.71 15.78 -5.20
CA THR A 75 8.07 15.85 -3.77
C THR A 75 6.85 15.96 -2.82
N VAL A 76 5.62 15.80 -3.35
CA VAL A 76 4.37 15.77 -2.58
C VAL A 76 3.34 14.83 -3.21
N SER A 77 2.42 14.34 -2.39
CA SER A 77 1.58 13.19 -2.70
C SER A 77 0.70 13.31 -3.96
N ALA A 78 -0.14 14.35 -4.11
CA ALA A 78 -1.11 14.38 -5.22
C ALA A 78 -0.44 14.39 -6.60
N PRO A 79 0.56 15.24 -6.90
CA PRO A 79 1.23 15.21 -8.20
C PRO A 79 2.08 13.95 -8.40
N SER A 80 2.68 13.39 -7.35
CA SER A 80 3.42 12.13 -7.45
C SER A 80 2.49 10.96 -7.82
N ARG A 81 1.36 10.81 -7.13
CA ARG A 81 0.34 9.79 -7.43
C ARG A 81 -0.27 9.99 -8.82
N CYS A 82 -0.47 11.24 -9.25
CA CYS A 82 -0.91 11.56 -10.61
C CYS A 82 0.12 11.09 -11.65
N SER A 83 1.39 11.41 -11.46
CA SER A 83 2.48 10.98 -12.34
C SER A 83 2.59 9.46 -12.40
N LEU A 84 2.54 8.78 -11.25
CA LEU A 84 2.62 7.33 -11.14
C LEU A 84 1.48 6.65 -11.92
N LEU A 85 0.25 7.08 -11.70
CA LEU A 85 -0.92 6.41 -12.29
C LEU A 85 -1.13 6.75 -13.76
N THR A 86 -0.72 7.94 -14.22
CA THR A 86 -0.87 8.36 -15.62
C THR A 86 0.36 8.08 -16.48
N GLY A 87 1.51 7.76 -15.86
CA GLY A 87 2.79 7.61 -16.57
C GLY A 87 3.34 8.94 -17.14
N LYS A 88 2.81 10.08 -16.70
CA LYS A 88 3.20 11.40 -17.18
C LYS A 88 4.20 12.05 -16.22
N HIS A 89 5.27 12.61 -16.75
CA HIS A 89 6.16 13.49 -15.97
C HIS A 89 5.37 14.68 -15.41
N THR A 90 5.70 15.16 -14.21
CA THR A 90 4.98 16.25 -13.51
C THR A 90 4.81 17.52 -14.37
N GLY A 91 5.72 17.82 -15.29
CA GLY A 91 5.60 18.90 -16.27
C GLY A 91 4.41 18.74 -17.24
N HIS A 92 3.92 17.53 -17.45
CA HIS A 92 2.82 17.19 -18.36
C HIS A 92 1.60 16.62 -17.64
N ALA A 93 1.72 16.24 -16.36
CA ALA A 93 0.63 15.73 -15.55
C ALA A 93 -0.39 16.85 -15.26
N TYR A 94 -1.66 16.48 -15.17
CA TYR A 94 -2.74 17.43 -14.89
C TYR A 94 -2.65 17.98 -13.45
N ILE A 95 -2.41 17.12 -12.46
CA ILE A 95 -2.27 17.52 -11.06
C ILE A 95 -0.79 17.75 -10.76
N ARG A 96 -0.42 19.02 -10.50
CA ARG A 96 0.97 19.46 -10.28
C ARG A 96 1.24 19.95 -8.86
N GLY A 97 0.32 19.76 -7.94
CA GLY A 97 0.45 20.17 -6.53
C GLY A 97 -0.74 19.70 -5.70
N ASN A 98 -0.59 19.78 -4.39
CA ASN A 98 -1.68 19.50 -3.46
C ASN A 98 -2.66 20.68 -3.44
N LYS A 99 -3.52 20.74 -4.43
CA LYS A 99 -4.60 21.74 -4.55
C LYS A 99 -5.92 21.03 -4.37
N GLY A 100 -6.89 21.72 -3.78
CA GLY A 100 -8.21 21.17 -3.57
C GLY A 100 -9.33 22.10 -3.98
N ILE A 101 -10.50 21.54 -4.11
CA ILE A 101 -11.76 22.21 -4.46
C ILE A 101 -12.68 22.07 -3.25
N LYS A 102 -13.25 23.19 -2.82
CA LYS A 102 -14.31 23.19 -1.81
C LYS A 102 -15.64 22.89 -2.50
N SER A 103 -16.33 21.85 -2.02
CA SER A 103 -17.69 21.50 -2.44
C SER A 103 -18.64 21.50 -1.23
N GLU A 104 -19.92 21.32 -1.48
CA GLU A 104 -20.92 21.14 -0.41
C GLU A 104 -20.65 19.91 0.47
N GLU A 105 -20.04 18.87 -0.11
CA GLU A 105 -19.66 17.64 0.58
C GLU A 105 -18.33 17.73 1.35
N GLY A 106 -17.62 18.87 1.23
CA GLY A 106 -16.35 19.12 1.90
C GLY A 106 -15.25 19.60 0.96
N PHE A 107 -14.01 19.49 1.44
CA PHE A 107 -12.81 19.81 0.67
C PHE A 107 -12.25 18.54 0.06
N PHE A 108 -12.20 18.47 -1.28
CA PHE A 108 -11.58 17.39 -2.02
C PHE A 108 -10.42 17.89 -2.85
N ASP A 109 -9.51 16.97 -3.17
CA ASP A 109 -8.38 17.28 -4.03
C ASP A 109 -8.85 17.53 -5.47
N LEU A 110 -8.01 18.23 -6.24
CA LEU A 110 -8.24 18.44 -7.66
C LEU A 110 -8.43 17.07 -8.34
N HIS A 111 -9.49 16.91 -9.10
CA HIS A 111 -9.82 15.63 -9.72
C HIS A 111 -9.19 15.46 -11.11
N LEU A 112 -8.79 14.23 -11.43
CA LEU A 112 -8.36 13.87 -12.78
C LEU A 112 -9.50 14.07 -13.78
N PRO A 113 -9.26 14.72 -14.92
CA PRO A 113 -10.27 14.82 -15.99
C PRO A 113 -10.52 13.44 -16.64
N SER A 114 -11.62 13.36 -17.38
CA SER A 114 -12.08 12.11 -18.00
C SER A 114 -11.11 11.54 -19.02
N ASP A 115 -10.39 12.39 -19.74
CA ASP A 115 -9.43 12.05 -20.80
C ASP A 115 -8.04 11.65 -20.27
N GLU A 116 -7.74 11.89 -18.98
CA GLU A 116 -6.54 11.36 -18.35
C GLU A 116 -6.66 9.86 -18.11
N VAL A 117 -5.91 9.07 -18.88
CA VAL A 117 -5.90 7.61 -18.78
C VAL A 117 -4.92 7.15 -17.72
N THR A 118 -5.35 6.22 -16.88
CA THR A 118 -4.51 5.60 -15.83
C THR A 118 -4.03 4.21 -16.20
N VAL A 119 -2.98 3.74 -15.52
CA VAL A 119 -2.50 2.36 -15.65
C VAL A 119 -3.59 1.34 -15.30
N ALA A 120 -4.48 1.66 -14.34
CA ALA A 120 -5.60 0.79 -13.98
C ALA A 120 -6.60 0.64 -15.14
N GLU A 121 -6.92 1.73 -15.86
CA GLU A 121 -7.77 1.66 -17.06
C GLU A 121 -7.14 0.82 -18.18
N ILE A 122 -5.81 0.90 -18.33
CA ILE A 122 -5.07 0.10 -19.32
C ILE A 122 -5.13 -1.39 -18.95
N LEU A 123 -4.84 -1.73 -17.70
CA LEU A 123 -4.85 -3.11 -17.21
C LEU A 123 -6.27 -3.69 -17.23
N LYS A 124 -7.27 -2.90 -16.84
CA LYS A 124 -8.68 -3.32 -16.92
C LYS A 124 -9.09 -3.69 -18.36
N ARG A 125 -8.68 -2.89 -19.36
CA ARG A 125 -8.89 -3.21 -20.79
C ARG A 125 -8.17 -4.49 -21.24
N LYS A 126 -7.14 -4.93 -20.50
CA LYS A 126 -6.44 -6.21 -20.69
C LYS A 126 -7.03 -7.36 -19.89
N GLY A 127 -8.18 -7.16 -19.23
CA GLY A 127 -8.89 -8.21 -18.49
C GLY A 127 -8.42 -8.41 -17.05
N TYR A 128 -7.63 -7.48 -16.50
CA TYR A 128 -7.28 -7.50 -15.08
C TYR A 128 -8.45 -7.07 -14.21
N ALA A 129 -8.69 -7.80 -13.11
CA ALA A 129 -9.46 -7.26 -11.99
C ALA A 129 -8.61 -6.19 -11.27
N THR A 130 -9.18 -5.03 -10.97
CA THR A 130 -8.40 -3.88 -10.50
C THR A 130 -8.90 -3.35 -9.16
N MET A 131 -7.97 -3.10 -8.22
CA MET A 131 -8.28 -2.59 -6.88
C MET A 131 -7.35 -1.46 -6.48
N CYS A 132 -7.91 -0.45 -5.81
CA CYS A 132 -7.16 0.53 -5.03
C CYS A 132 -7.68 0.52 -3.59
N VAL A 133 -6.78 0.37 -2.61
CA VAL A 133 -7.13 0.57 -1.20
C VAL A 133 -6.19 1.59 -0.55
N GLY A 134 -6.72 2.43 0.35
CA GLY A 134 -5.96 3.43 1.07
C GLY A 134 -6.21 4.86 0.60
N LYS A 135 -5.16 5.64 0.37
CA LYS A 135 -5.20 7.06 0.03
C LYS A 135 -5.26 7.26 -1.49
N TRP A 136 -6.34 7.86 -1.98
CA TRP A 136 -6.50 8.19 -3.39
C TRP A 136 -5.94 9.58 -3.74
N GLY A 137 -6.65 10.63 -3.36
CA GLY A 137 -6.20 12.02 -3.50
C GLY A 137 -6.19 12.60 -4.90
N LEU A 138 -6.90 12.02 -5.86
CA LEU A 138 -6.97 12.44 -7.26
C LEU A 138 -8.42 12.69 -7.74
N GLY A 139 -9.34 12.86 -6.79
CA GLY A 139 -10.73 13.19 -7.03
C GLY A 139 -11.66 12.69 -5.93
N GLY A 140 -12.75 13.42 -5.71
CA GLY A 140 -13.80 13.07 -4.75
C GLY A 140 -14.84 12.10 -5.35
N PRO A 141 -15.86 11.74 -4.55
CA PRO A 141 -16.96 10.90 -5.03
C PRO A 141 -17.68 11.60 -6.19
N HIS A 142 -18.20 10.82 -7.12
CA HIS A 142 -18.97 11.24 -8.28
C HIS A 142 -18.25 12.18 -9.27
N THR A 143 -16.96 12.53 -9.02
CA THR A 143 -16.14 13.30 -9.98
C THR A 143 -15.59 12.40 -11.09
N THR A 144 -15.07 13.00 -12.16
CA THR A 144 -14.35 12.25 -13.23
C THR A 144 -13.08 11.58 -12.72
N GLY A 145 -12.49 12.07 -11.64
CA GLY A 145 -11.30 11.54 -10.99
C GLY A 145 -11.58 10.51 -9.89
N SER A 146 -12.82 10.08 -9.67
CA SER A 146 -13.14 9.00 -8.74
C SER A 146 -12.41 7.71 -9.12
N PRO A 147 -11.90 6.91 -8.16
CA PRO A 147 -11.15 5.68 -8.45
C PRO A 147 -11.89 4.73 -9.39
N VAL A 148 -13.21 4.56 -9.18
CA VAL A 148 -14.03 3.66 -10.00
C VAL A 148 -14.19 4.15 -11.43
N LYS A 149 -14.08 5.47 -11.67
CA LYS A 149 -14.07 6.06 -13.02
C LYS A 149 -12.68 6.08 -13.64
N LYS A 150 -11.66 5.84 -12.83
CA LYS A 150 -10.24 5.78 -13.23
C LYS A 150 -9.69 4.35 -13.29
N GLY A 151 -10.59 3.39 -13.56
CA GLY A 151 -10.25 2.03 -13.94
C GLY A 151 -10.16 1.03 -12.79
N PHE A 152 -10.48 1.40 -11.56
CA PHE A 152 -10.54 0.45 -10.46
C PHE A 152 -11.95 -0.14 -10.31
N ASP A 153 -12.04 -1.47 -10.28
CA ASP A 153 -13.29 -2.20 -10.03
C ASP A 153 -13.72 -2.09 -8.58
N TYR A 154 -12.74 -1.94 -7.69
CA TYR A 154 -12.96 -1.82 -6.25
C TYR A 154 -12.05 -0.75 -5.65
N PHE A 155 -12.64 0.08 -4.80
CA PHE A 155 -11.94 1.06 -3.98
C PHE A 155 -12.39 0.97 -2.53
N PHE A 156 -11.43 1.06 -1.59
CA PHE A 156 -11.74 1.24 -0.18
C PHE A 156 -10.69 2.15 0.50
N GLY A 157 -11.11 3.29 1.05
CA GLY A 157 -10.15 4.18 1.71
C GLY A 157 -10.55 5.65 1.75
N TYR A 158 -9.55 6.51 1.67
CA TYR A 158 -9.68 7.96 1.71
C TYR A 158 -9.69 8.53 0.30
N LEU A 159 -10.73 9.25 -0.08
CA LEU A 159 -10.74 9.99 -1.34
C LEU A 159 -9.92 11.29 -1.28
N SER A 160 -9.81 11.90 -0.09
CA SER A 160 -9.11 13.17 0.13
C SER A 160 -7.74 12.98 0.76
N GLN A 161 -6.74 13.75 0.30
CA GLN A 161 -5.40 13.84 0.91
C GLN A 161 -5.48 14.25 2.38
N GLY A 162 -6.28 15.28 2.68
CA GLY A 162 -6.40 15.81 4.03
C GLY A 162 -7.06 14.84 5.03
N ALA A 163 -8.05 14.06 4.58
CA ALA A 163 -8.71 13.06 5.43
C ALA A 163 -7.75 11.91 5.80
N ALA A 164 -6.81 11.57 4.91
CA ALA A 164 -5.84 10.49 5.11
C ALA A 164 -4.81 10.77 6.23
N HIS A 165 -4.78 11.98 6.79
CA HIS A 165 -3.95 12.30 7.96
C HIS A 165 -4.52 11.77 9.29
N ARG A 166 -5.70 11.16 9.28
CA ARG A 166 -6.39 10.67 10.48
C ARG A 166 -6.59 9.16 10.41
N TYR A 167 -5.97 8.42 11.34
CA TYR A 167 -6.06 6.95 11.39
C TYR A 167 -7.34 6.44 12.08
N TYR A 168 -8.04 7.29 12.80
CA TYR A 168 -9.37 7.03 13.36
C TYR A 168 -10.38 8.01 12.74
N PRO A 169 -10.73 7.82 11.45
CA PRO A 169 -11.64 8.72 10.75
C PRO A 169 -13.09 8.50 11.16
N GLU A 170 -13.94 9.48 10.87
CA GLU A 170 -15.40 9.35 11.01
C GLU A 170 -15.94 8.32 10.02
N TYR A 171 -15.42 8.33 8.77
CA TYR A 171 -15.79 7.42 7.71
C TYR A 171 -14.63 7.20 6.72
N LEU A 172 -14.73 6.11 5.98
CA LEU A 172 -14.02 5.86 4.73
C LEU A 172 -15.02 5.77 3.58
N TYR A 173 -14.51 5.59 2.37
CA TYR A 173 -15.33 5.29 1.20
C TYR A 173 -15.14 3.85 0.77
N GLU A 174 -16.22 3.16 0.45
CA GLU A 174 -16.23 1.93 -0.34
C GLU A 174 -16.80 2.29 -1.72
N ASN A 175 -15.97 2.30 -2.73
CA ASN A 175 -16.22 2.93 -4.02
C ASN A 175 -16.56 4.43 -3.87
N GLU A 176 -17.82 4.81 -4.00
CA GLU A 176 -18.27 6.19 -3.84
C GLU A 176 -19.17 6.41 -2.60
N ASP A 177 -19.45 5.32 -1.85
CA ASP A 177 -20.32 5.34 -0.68
C ASP A 177 -19.56 5.46 0.63
N LYS A 178 -20.11 6.20 1.58
CA LYS A 178 -19.50 6.36 2.93
C LYS A 178 -19.76 5.13 3.78
N VAL A 179 -18.68 4.61 4.38
CA VAL A 179 -18.69 3.57 5.41
C VAL A 179 -18.32 4.22 6.74
N MET A 180 -19.27 4.30 7.67
CA MET A 180 -19.10 4.98 8.96
C MET A 180 -18.22 4.15 9.90
N LEU A 181 -17.14 4.75 10.41
CA LEU A 181 -16.24 4.17 11.40
C LEU A 181 -16.35 4.83 12.78
N ASN A 182 -17.00 6.00 12.84
CA ASN A 182 -17.31 6.74 14.07
C ASN A 182 -16.06 6.96 14.98
N LYS A 183 -14.89 7.14 14.38
CA LYS A 183 -13.57 7.32 15.04
C LYS A 183 -13.18 6.18 16.00
N LYS A 184 -13.71 4.96 15.80
CA LYS A 184 -13.48 3.81 16.69
C LYS A 184 -12.53 2.76 16.09
N VAL A 185 -12.33 2.79 14.77
CA VAL A 185 -11.57 1.78 14.05
C VAL A 185 -10.28 2.40 13.52
N TYR A 186 -9.15 1.72 13.77
CA TYR A 186 -7.89 2.07 13.13
C TYR A 186 -7.96 1.70 11.64
N SER A 187 -8.06 2.72 10.82
CA SER A 187 -8.42 2.59 9.40
C SER A 187 -7.46 1.75 8.59
N HIS A 188 -6.16 1.81 8.91
CA HIS A 188 -5.15 1.08 8.17
C HIS A 188 -5.35 -0.43 8.23
N PHE A 189 -5.72 -0.99 9.40
CA PHE A 189 -6.00 -2.43 9.52
C PHE A 189 -7.18 -2.85 8.65
N LEU A 190 -8.25 -2.07 8.64
CA LEU A 190 -9.41 -2.36 7.80
C LEU A 190 -9.08 -2.22 6.30
N ILE A 191 -8.27 -1.22 5.92
CA ILE A 191 -7.80 -1.02 4.54
C ILE A 191 -7.00 -2.25 4.08
N MET A 192 -6.08 -2.73 4.91
CA MET A 192 -5.30 -3.93 4.59
C MET A 192 -6.16 -5.19 4.48
N GLU A 193 -7.12 -5.38 5.40
CA GLU A 193 -8.08 -6.50 5.34
C GLU A 193 -8.84 -6.52 4.01
N LYS A 194 -9.41 -5.37 3.60
CA LYS A 194 -10.14 -5.24 2.33
C LYS A 194 -9.25 -5.55 1.11
N GLY A 195 -8.01 -5.12 1.14
CA GLY A 195 -7.04 -5.42 0.09
C GLY A 195 -6.69 -6.90 0.01
N LEU A 196 -6.45 -7.57 1.14
CA LEU A 196 -6.19 -9.00 1.20
C LEU A 196 -7.41 -9.81 0.76
N ASP A 197 -8.62 -9.37 1.10
CA ASP A 197 -9.87 -10.00 0.65
C ASP A 197 -10.06 -9.91 -0.85
N PHE A 198 -9.68 -8.78 -1.47
CA PHE A 198 -9.69 -8.67 -2.92
C PHE A 198 -8.75 -9.69 -3.58
N ILE A 199 -7.52 -9.86 -3.06
CA ILE A 199 -6.58 -10.87 -3.57
C ILE A 199 -7.17 -12.28 -3.42
N ARG A 200 -7.78 -12.61 -2.25
CA ARG A 200 -8.42 -13.92 -2.03
C ARG A 200 -9.49 -14.23 -3.07
N LYS A 201 -10.32 -13.24 -3.40
CA LYS A 201 -11.44 -13.38 -4.34
C LYS A 201 -11.00 -13.47 -5.80
N ASN A 202 -9.86 -12.88 -6.14
CA ASN A 202 -9.40 -12.76 -7.52
C ASN A 202 -8.17 -13.64 -7.83
N ALA A 203 -7.76 -14.54 -6.95
CA ALA A 203 -6.58 -15.39 -7.11
C ALA A 203 -6.59 -16.30 -8.37
N GLY A 204 -7.77 -16.54 -8.97
CA GLY A 204 -7.93 -17.33 -10.19
C GLY A 204 -7.81 -16.55 -11.51
N HIS A 205 -7.64 -15.23 -11.46
CA HIS A 205 -7.59 -14.35 -12.62
C HIS A 205 -6.47 -13.32 -12.47
N PRO A 206 -5.92 -12.75 -13.56
CA PRO A 206 -4.97 -11.65 -13.44
C PRO A 206 -5.59 -10.46 -12.71
N PHE A 207 -4.85 -9.90 -11.77
CA PHE A 207 -5.30 -8.73 -11.01
C PHE A 207 -4.19 -7.69 -10.86
N PHE A 208 -4.61 -6.44 -10.71
CA PHE A 208 -3.81 -5.30 -10.29
C PHE A 208 -4.32 -4.81 -8.93
N ALA A 209 -3.53 -5.00 -7.90
CA ALA A 209 -3.84 -4.59 -6.53
C ALA A 209 -2.93 -3.43 -6.12
N TYR A 210 -3.47 -2.21 -6.06
CA TYR A 210 -2.79 -1.00 -5.65
C TYR A 210 -3.10 -0.68 -4.18
N PHE A 211 -2.12 -0.95 -3.31
CA PHE A 211 -2.15 -0.62 -1.90
C PHE A 211 -1.52 0.76 -1.68
N ALA A 212 -2.30 1.81 -1.77
CA ALA A 212 -1.89 3.19 -1.52
C ALA A 212 -2.00 3.50 -0.01
N ILE A 213 -1.14 2.85 0.79
CA ILE A 213 -1.24 2.89 2.24
C ILE A 213 -0.87 4.26 2.81
N THR A 214 -1.47 4.63 3.95
CA THR A 214 -1.25 5.94 4.58
C THR A 214 -0.07 5.99 5.54
N PRO A 215 0.35 4.91 6.25
CA PRO A 215 1.57 4.95 7.02
C PRO A 215 2.83 5.17 6.13
N PRO A 216 3.90 5.79 6.68
CA PRO A 216 4.02 6.35 8.02
C PRO A 216 3.68 7.84 8.12
N HIS A 217 2.86 8.40 7.20
CA HIS A 217 2.44 9.82 7.25
C HIS A 217 1.85 10.20 8.62
N ALA A 218 2.15 11.39 9.13
CA ALA A 218 1.52 11.90 10.36
C ALA A 218 -0.01 12.15 10.14
N ASP A 219 -0.88 11.90 11.16
CA ASP A 219 -0.57 11.74 12.58
C ASP A 219 0.26 10.49 12.87
N LEU A 220 1.17 10.56 13.84
CA LEU A 220 1.86 9.38 14.33
C LEU A 220 0.98 8.68 15.38
N ASP A 221 -0.15 8.16 14.95
CA ASP A 221 -1.22 7.62 15.80
C ASP A 221 -1.35 6.11 15.57
N TYR A 222 -0.36 5.35 16.08
CA TYR A 222 -0.35 3.91 15.99
C TYR A 222 -0.82 3.27 17.31
N PRO A 223 -1.69 2.25 17.28
CA PRO A 223 -2.34 1.74 18.48
C PRO A 223 -1.44 0.93 19.42
N ASP A 224 -0.34 0.37 18.91
CA ASP A 224 0.56 -0.50 19.68
C ASP A 224 2.02 -0.09 19.50
N LEU A 225 2.61 0.53 20.51
CA LEU A 225 4.00 0.97 20.53
C LEU A 225 4.94 -0.04 21.20
N SER A 226 4.45 -1.19 21.67
CA SER A 226 5.17 -2.13 22.53
C SER A 226 6.53 -2.56 21.96
N GLN A 227 6.64 -2.69 20.64
CA GLN A 227 7.88 -3.09 19.98
C GLN A 227 9.03 -2.08 20.17
N TYR A 228 8.70 -0.77 20.28
CA TYR A 228 9.68 0.31 20.36
C TYR A 228 9.45 1.25 21.55
N GLU A 229 8.59 0.88 22.49
CA GLU A 229 8.10 1.79 23.56
C GLU A 229 9.20 2.51 24.33
N ASP A 230 10.29 1.81 24.64
CA ASP A 230 11.45 2.35 25.38
C ASP A 230 12.76 2.23 24.59
N ALA A 231 12.64 2.04 23.25
CA ALA A 231 13.81 1.83 22.40
C ALA A 231 14.59 3.11 22.08
N PHE A 232 13.96 4.28 22.21
CA PHE A 232 14.51 5.55 21.74
C PHE A 232 14.39 6.67 22.78
N PRO A 233 15.34 7.63 22.77
CA PRO A 233 15.18 8.88 23.51
C PRO A 233 14.07 9.71 22.85
N GLU A 234 12.94 9.86 23.52
CA GLU A 234 11.78 10.53 22.96
C GLU A 234 11.78 12.04 23.19
N THR A 235 11.34 12.78 22.18
CA THR A 235 11.01 14.21 22.28
C THR A 235 9.51 14.36 22.03
N PRO A 236 8.67 14.50 23.06
CA PRO A 236 7.22 14.59 22.89
C PRO A 236 6.80 15.72 21.94
N TYR A 237 5.94 15.41 20.99
CA TYR A 237 5.28 16.40 20.16
C TYR A 237 3.97 16.84 20.82
N ILE A 238 3.94 18.08 21.31
CA ILE A 238 2.77 18.66 21.97
C ILE A 238 2.04 19.59 21.00
N ASN A 239 0.83 19.24 20.63
CA ASN A 239 -0.03 20.11 19.84
C ASN A 239 -0.76 21.11 20.74
N ASN A 240 -0.22 22.32 20.82
CA ASN A 240 -0.83 23.44 21.56
C ASN A 240 -1.89 24.19 20.73
N LYS A 241 -2.16 23.75 19.49
CA LYS A 241 -3.14 24.35 18.58
C LYS A 241 -4.31 23.39 18.41
N GLN A 242 -5.53 23.92 18.34
CA GLN A 242 -6.72 23.11 18.07
C GLN A 242 -6.75 22.48 16.67
N LYS A 243 -5.84 22.87 15.78
CA LYS A 243 -5.71 22.40 14.40
C LYS A 243 -4.29 21.86 14.18
N GLY A 244 -4.15 20.83 13.36
CA GLY A 244 -2.86 20.21 13.03
C GLY A 244 -2.80 18.74 13.44
N PHE A 245 -1.59 18.24 13.60
CA PHE A 245 -1.35 16.87 14.01
C PHE A 245 -1.64 16.65 15.50
N LYS A 246 -2.01 15.44 15.87
CA LYS A 246 -2.27 15.07 17.28
C LYS A 246 -1.00 15.15 18.11
N THR A 247 -1.15 15.41 19.42
CA THR A 247 -0.08 15.21 20.39
C THR A 247 0.37 13.75 20.37
N GLN A 248 1.70 13.54 20.34
CA GLN A 248 2.31 12.22 20.45
C GLN A 248 3.45 12.27 21.46
N MET A 249 3.35 11.47 22.51
CA MET A 249 4.34 11.47 23.60
C MET A 249 5.60 10.68 23.25
N LYS A 250 5.48 9.69 22.34
CA LYS A 250 6.57 8.82 21.90
C LYS A 250 6.63 8.81 20.35
N PRO A 251 6.95 9.95 19.69
CA PRO A 251 6.87 10.06 18.23
C PRO A 251 7.84 9.15 17.49
N LYS A 252 9.03 8.89 18.03
CA LYS A 252 10.00 7.97 17.41
C LYS A 252 9.51 6.53 17.46
N ALA A 253 9.02 6.08 18.62
CA ALA A 253 8.42 4.74 18.75
C ALA A 253 7.21 4.58 17.83
N ALA A 254 6.35 5.60 17.75
CA ALA A 254 5.18 5.58 16.87
C ALA A 254 5.57 5.46 15.39
N TYR A 255 6.51 6.28 14.92
CA TYR A 255 6.99 6.21 13.54
C TYR A 255 7.59 4.84 13.21
N ALA A 256 8.50 4.34 14.06
CA ALA A 256 9.13 3.04 13.87
C ALA A 256 8.11 1.89 13.85
N SER A 257 7.10 1.96 14.73
CA SER A 257 6.00 0.97 14.77
C SER A 257 5.17 1.01 13.48
N MET A 258 4.89 2.20 12.94
CA MET A 258 4.16 2.35 11.67
C MET A 258 4.95 1.77 10.49
N VAL A 259 6.26 2.00 10.42
CA VAL A 259 7.12 1.42 9.39
C VAL A 259 7.19 -0.11 9.52
N SER A 260 7.30 -0.64 10.75
CA SER A 260 7.29 -2.09 10.98
C SER A 260 5.92 -2.73 10.66
N GLU A 261 4.82 -2.00 10.84
CA GLU A 261 3.50 -2.48 10.40
C GLU A 261 3.41 -2.56 8.87
N ILE A 262 3.99 -1.60 8.13
CA ILE A 262 4.10 -1.67 6.67
C ILE A 262 4.84 -2.95 6.26
N ASP A 263 5.97 -3.23 6.89
CA ASP A 263 6.74 -4.45 6.63
C ASP A 263 5.93 -5.73 6.88
N LYS A 264 5.20 -5.78 8.00
CA LYS A 264 4.30 -6.88 8.34
C LYS A 264 3.22 -7.06 7.29
N ASN A 265 2.65 -5.96 6.78
CA ASN A 265 1.63 -6.01 5.73
C ASN A 265 2.18 -6.56 4.40
N VAL A 266 3.39 -6.19 4.01
CA VAL A 266 4.08 -6.81 2.86
C VAL A 266 4.27 -8.31 3.09
N GLY A 267 4.66 -8.72 4.31
CA GLY A 267 4.76 -10.12 4.70
C GLY A 267 3.42 -10.87 4.57
N GLN A 268 2.31 -10.26 4.99
CA GLN A 268 0.96 -10.83 4.87
C GLN A 268 0.54 -11.01 3.40
N ILE A 269 0.83 -10.02 2.55
CA ILE A 269 0.57 -10.12 1.09
C ILE A 269 1.37 -11.29 0.50
N ILE A 270 2.67 -11.36 0.75
CA ILE A 270 3.54 -12.44 0.24
C ILE A 270 3.04 -13.82 0.73
N GLN A 271 2.68 -13.93 2.00
CA GLN A 271 2.17 -15.17 2.56
C GLN A 271 0.85 -15.59 1.90
N LEU A 272 -0.08 -14.66 1.71
CA LEU A 272 -1.35 -14.94 1.03
C LEU A 272 -1.13 -15.40 -0.42
N LEU A 273 -0.23 -14.75 -1.18
CA LEU A 273 0.11 -15.15 -2.54
C LEU A 273 0.71 -16.56 -2.60
N LYS A 274 1.53 -16.95 -1.61
CA LYS A 274 2.03 -18.33 -1.45
C LYS A 274 0.91 -19.31 -1.18
N GLU A 275 0.04 -19.01 -0.23
CA GLU A 275 -1.11 -19.87 0.13
C GLU A 275 -2.05 -20.11 -1.05
N LYS A 276 -2.18 -19.12 -1.92
CA LYS A 276 -2.95 -19.21 -3.16
C LYS A 276 -2.18 -19.88 -4.31
N GLY A 277 -0.89 -20.18 -4.15
CA GLY A 277 -0.04 -20.77 -5.18
C GLY A 277 0.26 -19.86 -6.38
N ILE A 278 0.16 -18.53 -6.21
CA ILE A 278 0.30 -17.55 -7.29
C ILE A 278 1.50 -16.61 -7.10
N LEU A 279 2.32 -16.80 -6.09
CA LEU A 279 3.45 -15.91 -5.82
C LEU A 279 4.42 -15.82 -7.01
N GLU A 280 4.76 -16.96 -7.62
CA GLU A 280 5.71 -17.03 -8.73
C GLU A 280 5.17 -16.39 -10.04
N ASN A 281 3.85 -16.14 -10.11
CA ASN A 281 3.20 -15.42 -11.21
C ASN A 281 2.72 -14.04 -10.76
N THR A 282 3.40 -13.41 -9.80
CA THR A 282 3.03 -12.11 -9.26
C THR A 282 4.23 -11.18 -9.20
N ILE A 283 4.11 -10.00 -9.81
CA ILE A 283 5.06 -8.89 -9.66
C ILE A 283 4.66 -8.11 -8.42
N ILE A 284 5.56 -8.02 -7.43
CA ILE A 284 5.36 -7.21 -6.22
C ILE A 284 6.29 -6.01 -6.29
N ILE A 285 5.73 -4.80 -6.21
CA ILE A 285 6.46 -3.54 -6.21
C ILE A 285 6.20 -2.83 -4.89
N PHE A 286 7.27 -2.41 -4.22
CA PHE A 286 7.21 -1.55 -3.05
C PHE A 286 7.89 -0.21 -3.34
N SER A 287 7.24 0.90 -2.99
CA SER A 287 7.79 2.26 -3.16
C SER A 287 7.15 3.24 -2.16
N SER A 288 7.65 4.47 -2.12
CA SER A 288 7.02 5.61 -1.45
C SER A 288 6.54 6.65 -2.48
N ASP A 289 5.52 7.45 -2.14
CA ASP A 289 5.01 8.46 -3.04
C ASP A 289 5.90 9.71 -3.11
N ASN A 290 6.64 10.01 -2.08
CA ASN A 290 7.68 11.05 -1.99
C ASN A 290 8.61 10.77 -0.81
N GLY A 291 9.60 11.63 -0.60
CA GLY A 291 10.52 11.51 0.53
C GLY A 291 9.88 11.72 1.89
N VAL A 292 10.66 11.47 2.94
CA VAL A 292 10.22 11.49 4.34
C VAL A 292 9.75 12.88 4.77
N HIS A 293 8.71 12.92 5.62
CA HIS A 293 8.20 14.15 6.21
C HIS A 293 8.91 14.55 7.52
N CYS A 294 8.79 15.83 7.90
CA CYS A 294 9.32 16.41 9.16
C CYS A 294 8.19 16.98 10.03
N VAL A 295 7.03 16.31 10.12
CA VAL A 295 5.86 16.84 10.82
C VAL A 295 5.32 15.87 11.86
N GLY A 296 4.48 16.37 12.79
CA GLY A 296 3.83 15.54 13.80
C GLY A 296 4.79 14.94 14.85
N GLY A 297 6.00 15.50 14.98
CA GLY A 297 7.02 15.02 15.92
C GLY A 297 8.02 14.04 15.31
N HIS A 298 7.90 13.71 14.01
CA HIS A 298 8.90 12.88 13.35
C HIS A 298 10.24 13.62 13.22
N GLU A 299 11.31 12.94 13.58
CA GLU A 299 12.70 13.39 13.48
C GLU A 299 13.45 12.50 12.46
N PRO A 300 13.45 12.84 11.16
CA PRO A 300 14.03 11.97 10.12
C PRO A 300 15.54 11.79 10.26
N ASP A 301 16.28 12.79 10.77
CA ASP A 301 17.72 12.68 11.01
C ASP A 301 18.05 11.63 12.09
N PHE A 302 17.17 11.44 13.08
CA PHE A 302 17.37 10.41 14.10
C PHE A 302 17.39 8.99 13.50
N PHE A 303 16.57 8.75 12.49
CA PHE A 303 16.48 7.46 11.79
C PHE A 303 17.37 7.37 10.57
N ASP A 304 18.02 8.46 10.15
CA ASP A 304 18.71 8.56 8.86
C ASP A 304 17.78 8.21 7.70
N SER A 305 16.54 8.70 7.79
CA SER A 305 15.45 8.32 6.88
C SER A 305 15.71 8.67 5.41
N ASN A 306 16.54 9.68 5.15
CA ASN A 306 16.95 10.06 3.79
C ASN A 306 18.09 9.19 3.25
N GLY A 307 18.79 8.44 4.10
CA GLY A 307 20.04 7.78 3.71
C GLY A 307 21.04 8.79 3.10
N PRO A 308 21.63 8.49 1.94
CA PRO A 308 22.65 9.38 1.34
C PRO A 308 22.07 10.60 0.62
N TYR A 309 20.74 10.76 0.55
CA TYR A 309 20.10 11.78 -0.28
C TYR A 309 19.81 13.05 0.50
N ARG A 310 19.93 14.19 -0.18
CA ARG A 310 19.63 15.52 0.35
C ARG A 310 18.14 15.81 0.27
N GLY A 311 17.63 16.56 1.26
CA GLY A 311 16.27 17.12 1.28
C GLY A 311 15.23 16.18 1.90
N TYR A 312 14.06 16.73 2.18
CA TYR A 312 12.90 16.08 2.74
C TYR A 312 11.69 16.37 1.87
N LYS A 313 10.55 15.76 2.18
CA LYS A 313 9.28 16.08 1.53
C LYS A 313 9.13 17.57 1.28
N ARG A 314 8.81 17.97 0.04
CA ARG A 314 8.71 19.32 -0.52
C ARG A 314 10.02 19.93 -1.04
N ASP A 315 11.16 19.40 -0.66
CA ASP A 315 12.43 19.85 -1.23
C ASP A 315 12.62 19.27 -2.65
N LEU A 316 13.22 20.06 -3.53
CA LEU A 316 13.48 19.66 -4.92
C LEU A 316 14.86 19.01 -5.05
N TYR A 317 15.13 18.04 -4.16
CA TYR A 317 16.33 17.24 -4.15
C TYR A 317 15.96 15.74 -4.16
N GLU A 318 16.94 14.87 -4.26
CA GLU A 318 16.76 13.42 -4.42
C GLU A 318 16.09 12.75 -3.20
N GLY A 319 16.14 13.37 -2.04
CA GLY A 319 15.47 12.89 -0.82
C GLY A 319 14.06 13.46 -0.60
N GLY A 320 13.56 14.32 -1.51
CA GLY A 320 12.30 15.02 -1.39
C GLY A 320 11.05 14.32 -1.96
#